data_d586736ddd7ec86d36bcc6e750039c43
#
_entry.id   d586736ddd7ec86d36bcc6e750039c43
#
_cell.length_a   1.000
_cell.length_b   1.000
_cell.length_c   1.000
_cell.angle_alpha   90.00
_cell.angle_beta   90.00
_cell.angle_gamma   90.00
#
_symmetry.space_group_name_H-M   'P 1'
#
loop_
_entity.id
_entity.type
_entity.pdbx_description
1 polymer ?
#
loop_
_entity_poly.entity_id
_entity_poly.type
_entity_poly.pdbx_seq_one_letter_code
_entity_poly.pdbx_strand_id
1 'polypeptide(L)'
;MGKTKDLKYYDVQKVDTIKQLLEMAVEQAGDKIAFKYKEGKDKVIDVTYKQFQEDTFELGTALNSINMADKHVAVIGDNCYKYVTVYLAVLKSKGVIVPIDKELPVYDIINVLNDSDSEVLFYAKKYEKDIEEIASKAPNVKYFIGFETEKSEGNKLSYNEFKAEGKKLYESGDKTYTEMVPDHNSLKMLVYTSGTTGMAKGVMLSEHNLISIVYYGLRVSTVYDRCLSVLPWHHTYEAVAGILVSLHHHSTICINDSLKAVLKNLQLYKPDYIYVVPAFVELFYKKIWSNAKESHKDKALKAMMVISNGLRKIGIDLRKKFFKSIHEAFGGNLRKIVTGGAAVRPELGDFFDTIGIDLINGYGITECSPLVSVNMDYCNDCSTVGFPLECVEIKLEDVTPEGDGEICVKGDIVMLGYYKQPEKTAEVLQDGWFKTGDYGKINDKGQLMITGRKKNLIVLDNGKNVFPEEIENYI
;
A
#
# COMPACT_ATOMS: atom_id res chain seq x y z
N MET A 1 -12.74 -27.99 -3.08
CA MET A 1 -12.60 -26.94 -2.05
C MET A 1 -12.43 -27.60 -0.69
N GLY A 2 -11.21 -27.57 -0.13
CA GLY A 2 -10.93 -27.99 1.25
C GLY A 2 -11.70 -27.06 2.20
N LYS A 3 -12.35 -27.63 3.20
CA LYS A 3 -13.13 -26.86 4.19
C LYS A 3 -12.20 -26.01 5.05
N THR A 4 -12.20 -24.69 4.86
CA THR A 4 -11.60 -23.67 5.73
C THR A 4 -12.35 -23.56 7.08
N LYS A 5 -12.63 -24.69 7.75
CA LYS A 5 -13.63 -24.77 8.82
C LYS A 5 -13.22 -24.17 10.18
N ASP A 6 -11.95 -23.77 10.39
CA ASP A 6 -11.48 -23.32 11.70
C ASP A 6 -10.55 -22.09 11.65
N LEU A 7 -10.67 -21.23 10.61
CA LEU A 7 -9.88 -20.02 10.55
C LEU A 7 -10.38 -19.02 11.61
N LYS A 8 -9.44 -18.45 12.37
CA LYS A 8 -9.74 -17.43 13.39
C LYS A 8 -9.47 -16.06 12.83
N TYR A 9 -10.48 -15.20 12.83
CA TYR A 9 -10.40 -13.83 12.37
C TYR A 9 -10.38 -12.87 13.57
N TYR A 10 -9.68 -11.76 13.40
CA TYR A 10 -9.75 -10.66 14.36
C TYR A 10 -11.14 -10.00 14.32
N ASP A 11 -11.59 -9.52 15.48
CA ASP A 11 -12.75 -8.64 15.54
C ASP A 11 -12.34 -7.24 15.11
N VAL A 12 -12.99 -6.71 14.08
CA VAL A 12 -12.66 -5.42 13.45
C VAL A 12 -13.94 -4.62 13.31
N GLN A 13 -13.90 -3.37 13.75
CA GLN A 13 -15.05 -2.47 13.56
C GLN A 13 -15.24 -2.19 12.08
N LYS A 14 -16.42 -2.49 11.55
CA LYS A 14 -16.75 -2.22 10.15
C LYS A 14 -17.08 -0.73 9.97
N VAL A 15 -16.55 -0.15 8.90
CA VAL A 15 -16.91 1.17 8.39
C VAL A 15 -17.27 1.03 6.91
N ASP A 16 -18.16 1.87 6.41
CA ASP A 16 -18.65 1.77 5.04
C ASP A 16 -18.00 2.80 4.11
N THR A 17 -17.37 3.85 4.66
CA THR A 17 -16.73 4.93 3.89
C THR A 17 -15.41 5.37 4.51
N ILE A 18 -14.55 5.96 3.69
CA ILE A 18 -13.27 6.55 4.16
C ILE A 18 -13.54 7.75 5.09
N LYS A 19 -14.64 8.47 4.87
CA LYS A 19 -15.09 9.53 5.78
C LYS A 19 -15.38 8.96 7.17
N GLN A 20 -16.20 7.90 7.27
CA GLN A 20 -16.49 7.21 8.53
C GLN A 20 -15.22 6.63 9.18
N LEU A 21 -14.29 6.09 8.39
CA LEU A 21 -13.02 5.58 8.91
C LEU A 21 -12.26 6.67 9.68
N LEU A 22 -12.12 7.86 9.10
CA LEU A 22 -11.38 8.95 9.76
C LEU A 22 -12.18 9.55 10.92
N GLU A 23 -13.50 9.66 10.82
CA GLU A 23 -14.39 10.10 11.91
C GLU A 23 -14.28 9.15 13.11
N MET A 24 -14.34 7.84 12.89
CA MET A 24 -14.14 6.81 13.91
C MET A 24 -12.74 6.93 14.56
N ALA A 25 -11.70 7.10 13.73
CA ALA A 25 -10.33 7.24 14.24
C ALA A 25 -10.16 8.48 15.12
N VAL A 26 -10.80 9.59 14.78
CA VAL A 26 -10.78 10.81 15.59
C VAL A 26 -11.61 10.66 16.87
N GLU A 27 -12.78 10.03 16.80
CA GLU A 27 -13.61 9.77 17.98
C GLU A 27 -12.89 8.90 19.02
N GLN A 28 -12.18 7.85 18.56
CA GLN A 28 -11.54 6.88 19.44
C GLN A 28 -10.09 7.26 19.84
N ALA A 29 -9.41 8.04 19.02
CA ALA A 29 -7.98 8.35 19.19
C ALA A 29 -7.59 9.77 18.76
N GLY A 30 -8.48 10.75 18.88
CA GLY A 30 -8.27 12.11 18.37
C GLY A 30 -6.97 12.79 18.80
N ASP A 31 -6.58 12.61 20.05
CA ASP A 31 -5.34 13.19 20.60
C ASP A 31 -4.09 12.32 20.36
N LYS A 32 -4.25 11.09 19.86
CA LYS A 32 -3.12 10.23 19.48
C LYS A 32 -2.45 10.79 18.22
N ILE A 33 -1.14 10.61 18.13
CA ILE A 33 -0.36 11.01 16.94
C ILE A 33 -0.75 10.10 15.76
N ALA A 34 -1.26 10.71 14.70
CA ALA A 34 -1.55 10.04 13.43
C ALA A 34 -0.32 9.99 12.53
N PHE A 35 0.42 11.10 12.44
CA PHE A 35 1.60 11.19 11.58
C PHE A 35 2.81 11.74 12.32
N LYS A 36 3.99 11.17 11.98
CA LYS A 36 5.31 11.71 12.33
C LYS A 36 6.13 11.86 11.07
N TYR A 37 6.74 13.02 10.89
CA TYR A 37 7.62 13.26 9.74
C TYR A 37 8.74 14.25 10.10
N LYS A 38 9.80 14.29 9.30
CA LYS A 38 10.88 15.25 9.45
C LYS A 38 10.58 16.53 8.70
N GLU A 39 10.83 17.66 9.35
CA GLU A 39 10.92 18.97 8.76
C GLU A 39 12.38 19.45 8.83
N GLY A 40 13.03 19.57 7.66
CA GLY A 40 14.46 19.82 7.61
C GLY A 40 15.30 18.61 8.08
N LYS A 41 16.45 18.87 8.74
CA LYS A 41 17.39 17.80 9.06
C LYS A 41 17.05 17.02 10.33
N ASP A 42 16.58 17.70 11.37
CA ASP A 42 16.56 17.14 12.73
C ASP A 42 15.22 17.32 13.48
N LYS A 43 14.32 18.15 12.95
CA LYS A 43 13.03 18.40 13.59
C LYS A 43 12.01 17.35 13.18
N VAL A 44 11.46 16.62 14.16
CA VAL A 44 10.32 15.72 13.97
C VAL A 44 9.04 16.48 14.30
N ILE A 45 8.08 16.44 13.38
CA ILE A 45 6.75 17.01 13.56
C ILE A 45 5.79 15.87 13.89
N ASP A 46 4.96 16.12 14.89
CA ASP A 46 3.88 15.24 15.33
C ASP A 46 2.54 15.88 14.96
N VAL A 47 1.66 15.12 14.32
CA VAL A 47 0.31 15.55 13.96
C VAL A 47 -0.68 14.58 14.57
N THR A 48 -1.66 15.07 15.34
CA THR A 48 -2.70 14.24 15.93
C THR A 48 -3.77 13.86 14.91
N TYR A 49 -4.59 12.84 15.20
CA TYR A 49 -5.73 12.46 14.35
C TYR A 49 -6.71 13.61 14.18
N LYS A 50 -6.98 14.35 15.25
CA LYS A 50 -7.83 15.55 15.21
C LYS A 50 -7.27 16.63 14.30
N GLN A 51 -5.98 16.95 14.44
CA GLN A 51 -5.32 17.94 13.57
C GLN A 51 -5.33 17.49 12.11
N PHE A 52 -5.08 16.20 11.85
CA PHE A 52 -5.12 15.66 10.50
C PHE A 52 -6.53 15.74 9.87
N GLN A 53 -7.56 15.48 10.65
CA GLN A 53 -8.94 15.65 10.18
C GLN A 53 -9.23 17.11 9.83
N GLU A 54 -8.85 18.06 10.70
CA GLU A 54 -8.98 19.50 10.46
C GLU A 54 -8.25 19.91 9.18
N ASP A 55 -6.98 19.48 9.01
CA ASP A 55 -6.20 19.76 7.80
C ASP A 55 -6.87 19.24 6.51
N THR A 56 -7.53 18.07 6.58
CA THR A 56 -8.30 17.54 5.43
C THR A 56 -9.59 18.31 5.19
N PHE A 57 -10.24 18.85 6.23
CA PHE A 57 -11.42 19.70 6.07
C PHE A 57 -11.06 21.06 5.45
N GLU A 58 -10.00 21.69 5.92
CA GLU A 58 -9.49 22.94 5.36
C GLU A 58 -9.16 22.79 3.87
N LEU A 59 -8.40 21.75 3.49
CA LEU A 59 -8.03 21.51 2.10
C LEU A 59 -9.23 21.12 1.22
N GLY A 60 -10.12 20.28 1.73
CA GLY A 60 -11.33 19.87 1.02
C GLY A 60 -12.30 21.04 0.80
N THR A 61 -12.44 21.94 1.78
CA THR A 61 -13.22 23.17 1.64
C THR A 61 -12.60 24.10 0.59
N ALA A 62 -11.26 24.20 0.54
CA ALA A 62 -10.57 24.95 -0.51
C ALA A 62 -10.86 24.36 -1.90
N LEU A 63 -10.79 23.04 -2.06
CA LEU A 63 -11.14 22.38 -3.34
C LEU A 63 -12.60 22.63 -3.72
N ASN A 64 -13.50 22.58 -2.75
CA ASN A 64 -14.91 22.85 -2.97
C ASN A 64 -15.19 24.29 -3.41
N SER A 65 -14.48 25.29 -2.84
CA SER A 65 -14.63 26.70 -3.16
C SER A 65 -14.30 27.05 -4.61
N ILE A 66 -13.45 26.25 -5.25
CA ILE A 66 -13.11 26.35 -6.67
C ILE A 66 -13.85 25.33 -7.56
N ASN A 67 -14.86 24.64 -7.02
CA ASN A 67 -15.66 23.59 -7.68
C ASN A 67 -14.81 22.39 -8.19
N MET A 68 -13.80 21.98 -7.40
CA MET A 68 -12.91 20.86 -7.74
C MET A 68 -13.06 19.66 -6.78
N ALA A 69 -13.94 19.72 -5.76
CA ALA A 69 -14.11 18.64 -4.79
C ALA A 69 -14.81 17.37 -5.36
N ASP A 70 -15.42 17.45 -6.54
CA ASP A 70 -16.07 16.36 -7.26
C ASP A 70 -15.34 15.96 -8.55
N LYS A 71 -14.12 16.48 -8.77
CA LYS A 71 -13.32 16.28 -9.99
C LYS A 71 -12.19 15.27 -9.79
N HIS A 72 -11.54 14.91 -10.88
CA HIS A 72 -10.32 14.13 -10.82
C HIS A 72 -9.15 15.03 -10.41
N VAL A 73 -8.53 14.67 -9.32
CA VAL A 73 -7.42 15.42 -8.69
C VAL A 73 -6.17 14.56 -8.72
N ALA A 74 -5.21 14.98 -9.53
CA ALA A 74 -3.92 14.33 -9.63
C ALA A 74 -2.96 14.80 -8.53
N VAL A 75 -2.10 13.91 -8.06
CA VAL A 75 -1.03 14.23 -7.12
C VAL A 75 0.26 13.53 -7.52
N ILE A 76 1.38 14.27 -7.52
CA ILE A 76 2.69 13.75 -7.88
C ILE A 76 3.79 14.28 -6.96
N GLY A 77 4.59 13.38 -6.38
CA GLY A 77 5.70 13.75 -5.48
C GLY A 77 6.18 12.62 -4.61
N ASP A 78 7.15 12.96 -3.76
CA ASP A 78 7.58 12.06 -2.70
C ASP A 78 6.54 11.99 -1.58
N ASN A 79 6.55 10.89 -0.82
CA ASN A 79 5.72 10.74 0.35
C ASN A 79 5.98 11.89 1.33
N CYS A 80 4.96 12.68 1.61
CA CYS A 80 5.04 13.79 2.57
C CYS A 80 3.67 14.09 3.17
N TYR A 81 3.64 14.84 4.26
CA TYR A 81 2.40 15.14 4.96
C TYR A 81 1.37 15.87 4.09
N LYS A 82 1.83 16.80 3.23
CA LYS A 82 0.94 17.49 2.28
C LYS A 82 0.29 16.52 1.28
N TYR A 83 1.04 15.54 0.80
CA TYR A 83 0.53 14.51 -0.12
C TYR A 83 -0.61 13.71 0.53
N VAL A 84 -0.43 13.19 1.74
CA VAL A 84 -1.47 12.41 2.40
C VAL A 84 -2.68 13.25 2.78
N THR A 85 -2.50 14.54 3.07
CA THR A 85 -3.62 15.48 3.30
C THR A 85 -4.46 15.65 2.03
N VAL A 86 -3.81 15.83 0.85
CA VAL A 86 -4.52 15.84 -0.46
C VAL A 86 -5.24 14.51 -0.69
N TYR A 87 -4.54 13.40 -0.51
CA TYR A 87 -5.06 12.06 -0.71
C TYR A 87 -6.36 11.83 0.08
N LEU A 88 -6.36 12.10 1.38
CA LEU A 88 -7.54 11.93 2.22
C LEU A 88 -8.63 13.00 1.97
N ALA A 89 -8.25 14.24 1.67
CA ALA A 89 -9.23 15.28 1.33
C ALA A 89 -10.02 14.91 0.07
N VAL A 90 -9.38 14.34 -0.94
CA VAL A 90 -10.06 13.89 -2.16
C VAL A 90 -10.85 12.62 -1.91
N LEU A 91 -10.31 11.62 -1.21
CA LEU A 91 -11.02 10.38 -0.92
C LEU A 91 -12.30 10.59 -0.09
N LYS A 92 -12.34 11.60 0.78
CA LYS A 92 -13.53 11.97 1.58
C LYS A 92 -14.58 12.78 0.81
N SER A 93 -14.25 13.26 -0.38
CA SER A 93 -15.13 14.05 -1.25
C SER A 93 -15.87 13.17 -2.27
N LYS A 94 -16.53 13.79 -3.23
CA LYS A 94 -17.04 13.12 -4.45
C LYS A 94 -16.00 12.99 -5.55
N GLY A 95 -14.81 13.52 -5.34
CA GLY A 95 -13.71 13.51 -6.29
C GLY A 95 -13.02 12.15 -6.42
N VAL A 96 -12.17 12.05 -7.42
CA VAL A 96 -11.34 10.88 -7.72
C VAL A 96 -9.88 11.28 -7.55
N ILE A 97 -9.14 10.53 -6.73
CA ILE A 97 -7.70 10.72 -6.59
C ILE A 97 -6.96 9.99 -7.71
N VAL A 98 -6.01 10.67 -8.34
CA VAL A 98 -5.14 10.14 -9.39
C VAL A 98 -3.69 10.26 -8.93
N PRO A 99 -3.17 9.27 -8.18
CA PRO A 99 -1.78 9.28 -7.74
C PRO A 99 -0.87 8.91 -8.91
N ILE A 100 0.07 9.81 -9.24
CA ILE A 100 0.99 9.65 -10.38
C ILE A 100 2.35 9.17 -9.89
N ASP A 101 2.92 8.18 -10.57
CA ASP A 101 4.26 7.70 -10.30
C ASP A 101 5.29 8.83 -10.53
N LYS A 102 6.03 9.15 -9.48
CA LYS A 102 7.05 10.20 -9.48
C LYS A 102 8.27 9.93 -10.34
N GLU A 103 8.46 8.68 -10.76
CA GLU A 103 9.59 8.27 -11.62
C GLU A 103 9.26 8.39 -13.13
N LEU A 104 7.99 8.69 -13.47
CA LEU A 104 7.59 8.88 -14.85
C LEU A 104 8.26 10.12 -15.47
N PRO A 105 8.68 10.03 -16.74
CA PRO A 105 9.10 11.21 -17.50
C PRO A 105 7.92 12.15 -17.75
N VAL A 106 8.20 13.44 -17.97
CA VAL A 106 7.17 14.50 -18.15
C VAL A 106 6.15 14.14 -19.22
N TYR A 107 6.58 13.53 -20.33
CA TYR A 107 5.68 13.08 -21.39
C TYR A 107 4.62 12.10 -20.90
N ASP A 108 4.99 11.12 -20.08
CA ASP A 108 4.05 10.14 -19.54
C ASP A 108 3.16 10.75 -18.44
N ILE A 109 3.68 11.71 -17.66
CA ILE A 109 2.85 12.50 -16.73
C ILE A 109 1.73 13.22 -17.48
N ILE A 110 2.06 13.88 -18.60
CA ILE A 110 1.09 14.55 -19.46
C ILE A 110 0.06 13.57 -20.02
N ASN A 111 0.49 12.39 -20.46
CA ASN A 111 -0.41 11.34 -20.94
C ASN A 111 -1.38 10.88 -19.84
N VAL A 112 -0.89 10.65 -18.63
CA VAL A 112 -1.74 10.28 -17.48
C VAL A 112 -2.75 11.39 -17.16
N LEU A 113 -2.33 12.65 -17.11
CA LEU A 113 -3.22 13.78 -16.84
C LEU A 113 -4.34 13.90 -17.88
N ASN A 114 -4.02 13.73 -19.16
CA ASN A 114 -4.99 13.81 -20.25
C ASN A 114 -5.93 12.59 -20.27
N ASP A 115 -5.39 11.37 -20.08
CA ASP A 115 -6.21 10.15 -20.09
C ASP A 115 -7.14 10.10 -18.88
N SER A 116 -6.66 10.51 -17.71
CA SER A 116 -7.42 10.52 -16.46
C SER A 116 -8.44 11.65 -16.35
N ASP A 117 -8.54 12.57 -17.32
CA ASP A 117 -9.36 13.79 -17.23
C ASP A 117 -9.10 14.61 -15.95
N SER A 118 -7.86 14.62 -15.46
CA SER A 118 -7.50 15.37 -14.27
C SER A 118 -7.68 16.87 -14.47
N GLU A 119 -8.41 17.53 -13.53
CA GLU A 119 -8.66 18.98 -13.58
C GLU A 119 -7.79 19.76 -12.60
N VAL A 120 -7.17 19.09 -11.62
CA VAL A 120 -6.23 19.66 -10.65
C VAL A 120 -4.97 18.80 -10.58
N LEU A 121 -3.81 19.42 -10.51
CA LEU A 121 -2.54 18.76 -10.24
C LEU A 121 -1.88 19.34 -8.99
N PHE A 122 -1.75 18.53 -7.92
CA PHE A 122 -0.85 18.82 -6.82
C PHE A 122 0.54 18.25 -7.11
N TYR A 123 1.60 19.05 -6.90
CA TYR A 123 2.95 18.65 -7.30
C TYR A 123 4.03 19.08 -6.31
N ALA A 124 5.08 18.27 -6.21
CA ALA A 124 6.28 18.58 -5.44
C ALA A 124 7.23 19.51 -6.21
N LYS A 125 8.10 20.23 -5.50
CA LYS A 125 9.03 21.23 -6.01
C LYS A 125 9.84 20.80 -7.24
N LYS A 126 10.21 19.54 -7.33
CA LYS A 126 11.02 19.02 -8.45
C LYS A 126 10.36 19.21 -9.82
N TYR A 127 9.03 19.33 -9.86
CA TYR A 127 8.25 19.55 -11.09
C TYR A 127 8.00 21.01 -11.43
N GLU A 128 8.36 21.95 -10.55
CA GLU A 128 8.12 23.40 -10.74
C GLU A 128 8.58 23.89 -12.12
N LYS A 129 9.74 23.43 -12.58
CA LYS A 129 10.32 23.76 -13.90
C LYS A 129 9.55 23.17 -15.10
N ASP A 130 8.79 22.10 -14.86
CA ASP A 130 8.09 21.35 -15.91
C ASP A 130 6.62 21.77 -16.04
N ILE A 131 6.11 22.57 -15.08
CA ILE A 131 4.69 22.97 -15.02
C ILE A 131 4.23 23.75 -16.25
N GLU A 132 5.07 24.62 -16.84
CA GLU A 132 4.72 25.34 -18.06
C GLU A 132 4.48 24.36 -19.23
N GLU A 133 5.37 23.40 -19.41
CA GLU A 133 5.21 22.36 -20.43
C GLU A 133 3.97 21.52 -20.18
N ILE A 134 3.76 21.07 -18.92
CA ILE A 134 2.60 20.28 -18.53
C ILE A 134 1.32 21.07 -18.81
N ALA A 135 1.24 22.33 -18.39
CA ALA A 135 0.06 23.18 -18.58
C ALA A 135 -0.28 23.38 -20.06
N SER A 136 0.75 23.53 -20.91
CA SER A 136 0.55 23.71 -22.36
C SER A 136 0.02 22.45 -23.07
N LYS A 137 0.27 21.24 -22.50
CA LYS A 137 -0.06 19.95 -23.13
C LYS A 137 -1.14 19.15 -22.40
N ALA A 138 -1.55 19.58 -21.21
CA ALA A 138 -2.64 19.01 -20.42
C ALA A 138 -3.76 20.04 -20.21
N PRO A 139 -4.54 20.39 -21.26
CA PRO A 139 -5.49 21.51 -21.23
C PRO A 139 -6.67 21.32 -20.28
N ASN A 140 -6.96 20.07 -19.85
CA ASN A 140 -8.01 19.79 -18.88
C ASN A 140 -7.63 20.23 -17.46
N VAL A 141 -6.33 20.33 -17.16
CA VAL A 141 -5.84 20.73 -15.83
C VAL A 141 -6.03 22.24 -15.67
N LYS A 142 -6.96 22.63 -14.81
CA LYS A 142 -7.34 24.01 -14.56
C LYS A 142 -6.47 24.68 -13.50
N TYR A 143 -6.02 23.90 -12.50
CA TYR A 143 -5.23 24.39 -11.38
C TYR A 143 -3.99 23.54 -11.13
N PHE A 144 -2.88 24.21 -10.90
CA PHE A 144 -1.57 23.63 -10.57
C PHE A 144 -1.19 24.07 -9.15
N ILE A 145 -1.17 23.16 -8.17
CA ILE A 145 -0.99 23.50 -6.75
C ILE A 145 0.33 22.93 -6.26
N GLY A 146 1.33 23.80 -6.11
CA GLY A 146 2.67 23.39 -5.71
C GLY A 146 2.82 23.30 -4.20
N PHE A 147 3.37 22.18 -3.71
CA PHE A 147 3.60 21.96 -2.28
C PHE A 147 4.55 22.97 -1.64
N GLU A 148 5.55 23.42 -2.41
CA GLU A 148 6.58 24.36 -1.99
C GLU A 148 6.51 25.71 -2.71
N THR A 149 5.52 25.91 -3.58
CA THR A 149 5.27 27.21 -4.25
C THR A 149 4.97 28.26 -3.18
N GLU A 150 5.70 29.38 -3.21
CA GLU A 150 5.61 30.40 -2.17
C GLU A 150 4.37 31.28 -2.30
N LYS A 151 4.01 31.66 -3.53
CA LYS A 151 2.89 32.55 -3.85
C LYS A 151 2.06 32.03 -5.01
N SER A 152 0.76 32.26 -4.91
CA SER A 152 -0.19 31.96 -5.96
C SER A 152 -0.15 33.03 -7.06
N GLU A 153 -0.18 32.59 -8.32
CA GLU A 153 -0.28 33.45 -9.48
C GLU A 153 -1.16 32.79 -10.57
N GLY A 154 -2.27 33.43 -10.92
CA GLY A 154 -3.22 32.87 -11.87
C GLY A 154 -3.77 31.52 -11.45
N ASN A 155 -3.54 30.49 -12.25
CA ASN A 155 -3.95 29.12 -11.94
C ASN A 155 -2.85 28.28 -11.28
N LYS A 156 -1.69 28.87 -11.00
CA LYS A 156 -0.61 28.25 -10.22
C LYS A 156 -0.73 28.72 -8.78
N LEU A 157 -1.09 27.81 -7.89
CA LEU A 157 -1.44 28.12 -6.52
C LEU A 157 -0.37 27.59 -5.55
N SER A 158 -0.13 28.36 -4.49
CA SER A 158 0.61 27.89 -3.32
C SER A 158 -0.29 26.97 -2.49
N TYR A 159 0.17 25.76 -2.19
CA TYR A 159 -0.55 24.86 -1.29
C TYR A 159 -0.91 25.51 0.05
N ASN A 160 0.03 26.25 0.63
CA ASN A 160 -0.17 26.88 1.93
C ASN A 160 -1.23 28.00 1.86
N GLU A 161 -1.19 28.84 0.84
CA GLU A 161 -2.20 29.91 0.65
C GLU A 161 -3.57 29.30 0.35
N PHE A 162 -3.61 28.29 -0.52
CA PHE A 162 -4.84 27.60 -0.90
C PHE A 162 -5.52 26.93 0.31
N LYS A 163 -4.75 26.19 1.13
CA LYS A 163 -5.25 25.58 2.35
C LYS A 163 -5.70 26.64 3.36
N ALA A 164 -4.95 27.74 3.52
CA ALA A 164 -5.31 28.83 4.42
C ALA A 164 -6.63 29.53 4.02
N GLU A 165 -6.94 29.63 2.74
CA GLU A 165 -8.23 30.13 2.27
C GLU A 165 -9.37 29.17 2.63
N GLY A 166 -9.17 27.86 2.42
CA GLY A 166 -10.13 26.83 2.85
C GLY A 166 -10.35 26.84 4.35
N LYS A 167 -9.29 27.08 5.15
CA LYS A 167 -9.42 27.27 6.59
C LYS A 167 -10.35 28.41 6.95
N LYS A 168 -10.19 29.60 6.36
CA LYS A 168 -11.06 30.76 6.61
C LYS A 168 -12.51 30.44 6.29
N LEU A 169 -12.77 29.79 5.16
CA LEU A 169 -14.12 29.38 4.76
C LEU A 169 -14.71 28.38 5.75
N TYR A 170 -13.95 27.36 6.13
CA TYR A 170 -14.36 26.35 7.12
C TYR A 170 -14.69 26.99 8.49
N GLU A 171 -13.80 27.88 8.99
CA GLU A 171 -14.00 28.61 10.25
C GLU A 171 -15.18 29.60 10.18
N SER A 172 -15.51 30.12 8.99
CA SER A 172 -16.69 30.96 8.77
C SER A 172 -18.00 30.16 8.74
N GLY A 173 -17.96 28.82 8.83
CA GLY A 173 -19.12 27.95 8.90
C GLY A 173 -19.51 27.28 7.57
N ASP A 174 -18.66 27.33 6.53
CA ASP A 174 -18.89 26.53 5.31
C ASP A 174 -18.74 25.05 5.63
N LYS A 175 -19.86 24.32 5.58
CA LYS A 175 -19.92 22.87 5.82
C LYS A 175 -20.11 22.05 4.55
N THR A 176 -20.18 22.69 3.38
CA THR A 176 -20.52 22.02 2.12
C THR A 176 -19.65 20.81 1.85
N TYR A 177 -18.35 20.92 2.09
CA TYR A 177 -17.43 19.80 1.95
C TYR A 177 -17.61 18.75 3.06
N THR A 178 -17.73 19.17 4.32
CA THR A 178 -17.81 18.24 5.46
C THR A 178 -19.13 17.47 5.50
N GLU A 179 -20.20 18.01 4.93
CA GLU A 179 -21.52 17.37 4.81
C GLU A 179 -21.66 16.58 3.48
N MET A 180 -20.65 16.63 2.60
CA MET A 180 -20.67 15.88 1.34
C MET A 180 -20.77 14.38 1.58
N VAL A 181 -21.68 13.72 0.87
CA VAL A 181 -21.87 12.26 0.92
C VAL A 181 -21.44 11.68 -0.43
N PRO A 182 -20.29 10.98 -0.48
CA PRO A 182 -19.87 10.29 -1.69
C PRO A 182 -20.76 9.06 -1.96
N ASP A 183 -20.86 8.66 -3.22
CA ASP A 183 -21.41 7.35 -3.57
C ASP A 183 -20.34 6.29 -3.36
N HIS A 184 -20.61 5.38 -2.45
CA HIS A 184 -19.76 4.27 -2.05
C HIS A 184 -19.30 3.36 -3.20
N ASN A 185 -20.11 3.19 -4.23
CA ASN A 185 -19.82 2.37 -5.40
C ASN A 185 -19.20 3.15 -6.56
N SER A 186 -19.10 4.48 -6.45
CA SER A 186 -18.50 5.30 -7.50
C SER A 186 -16.98 5.14 -7.55
N LEU A 187 -16.39 5.49 -8.71
CA LEU A 187 -14.95 5.61 -8.87
C LEU A 187 -14.38 6.57 -7.82
N LYS A 188 -13.34 6.12 -7.11
CA LYS A 188 -12.73 6.86 -6.02
C LYS A 188 -11.21 7.04 -6.19
N MET A 189 -10.56 6.06 -6.76
CA MET A 189 -9.13 6.07 -7.02
C MET A 189 -8.87 5.54 -8.42
N LEU A 190 -8.05 6.25 -9.20
CA LEU A 190 -7.63 5.87 -10.54
C LEU A 190 -6.11 5.72 -10.56
N VAL A 191 -5.64 4.47 -10.65
CA VAL A 191 -4.21 4.14 -10.56
C VAL A 191 -3.70 3.62 -11.89
N TYR A 192 -2.65 4.25 -12.40
CA TYR A 192 -2.04 3.87 -13.66
C TYR A 192 -0.96 2.81 -13.44
N THR A 193 -1.11 1.68 -14.14
CA THR A 193 -0.12 0.59 -14.13
C THR A 193 0.58 0.51 -15.49
N SER A 194 1.86 0.14 -15.48
CA SER A 194 2.61 -0.09 -16.73
C SER A 194 2.02 -1.26 -17.50
N GLY A 195 1.35 -0.97 -18.61
CA GLY A 195 0.83 -1.98 -19.51
C GLY A 195 1.95 -2.68 -20.30
N THR A 196 1.80 -3.97 -20.55
CA THR A 196 2.73 -4.75 -21.40
C THR A 196 2.76 -4.28 -22.87
N THR A 197 1.81 -3.46 -23.28
CA THR A 197 1.64 -2.91 -24.64
C THR A 197 2.14 -1.46 -24.79
N GLY A 198 2.86 -0.91 -23.80
CA GLY A 198 3.49 0.41 -23.85
C GLY A 198 2.61 1.58 -23.38
N MET A 199 1.27 1.47 -23.39
CA MET A 199 0.39 2.50 -22.82
C MET A 199 -0.09 2.07 -21.42
N ALA A 200 0.06 2.97 -20.45
CA ALA A 200 -0.43 2.73 -19.08
C ALA A 200 -1.95 2.51 -19.08
N LYS A 201 -2.42 1.64 -18.17
CA LYS A 201 -3.85 1.37 -17.98
C LYS A 201 -4.31 2.00 -16.67
N GLY A 202 -5.35 2.80 -16.72
CA GLY A 202 -5.98 3.37 -15.52
C GLY A 202 -6.91 2.35 -14.86
N VAL A 203 -6.51 1.78 -13.74
CA VAL A 203 -7.31 0.86 -12.93
C VAL A 203 -8.30 1.66 -12.10
N MET A 204 -9.60 1.40 -12.26
CA MET A 204 -10.68 2.08 -11.55
C MET A 204 -11.06 1.36 -10.26
N LEU A 205 -10.85 2.01 -9.12
CA LEU A 205 -11.20 1.47 -7.81
C LEU A 205 -12.31 2.31 -7.14
N SER A 206 -13.35 1.65 -6.65
CA SER A 206 -14.41 2.30 -5.87
C SER A 206 -14.02 2.49 -4.41
N GLU A 207 -14.76 3.32 -3.67
CA GLU A 207 -14.60 3.42 -2.22
C GLU A 207 -14.87 2.08 -1.54
N HIS A 208 -15.87 1.33 -2.04
CA HIS A 208 -16.19 -0.01 -1.56
C HIS A 208 -14.99 -0.97 -1.66
N ASN A 209 -14.30 -0.95 -2.79
CA ASN A 209 -13.10 -1.78 -2.96
C ASN A 209 -12.04 -1.45 -1.90
N LEU A 210 -11.75 -0.15 -1.67
CA LEU A 210 -10.72 0.29 -0.73
C LEU A 210 -11.08 -0.07 0.72
N ILE A 211 -12.31 0.18 1.15
CA ILE A 211 -12.78 -0.13 2.50
C ILE A 211 -12.86 -1.64 2.74
N SER A 212 -13.22 -2.43 1.73
CA SER A 212 -13.20 -3.89 1.83
C SER A 212 -11.82 -4.43 2.16
N ILE A 213 -10.75 -3.89 1.53
CA ILE A 213 -9.38 -4.26 1.89
C ILE A 213 -9.05 -3.90 3.34
N VAL A 214 -9.44 -2.71 3.79
CA VAL A 214 -9.18 -2.29 5.18
C VAL A 214 -9.83 -3.25 6.17
N TYR A 215 -11.10 -3.55 5.98
CA TYR A 215 -11.85 -4.42 6.87
C TYR A 215 -11.34 -5.87 6.82
N TYR A 216 -11.35 -6.51 5.66
CA TYR A 216 -11.00 -7.91 5.54
C TYR A 216 -9.51 -8.18 5.73
N GLY A 217 -8.63 -7.25 5.37
CA GLY A 217 -7.20 -7.36 5.64
C GLY A 217 -6.88 -7.38 7.13
N LEU A 218 -7.48 -6.47 7.92
CA LEU A 218 -7.30 -6.44 9.38
C LEU A 218 -7.89 -7.66 10.08
N ARG A 219 -8.95 -8.27 9.53
CA ARG A 219 -9.52 -9.51 10.08
C ARG A 219 -8.56 -10.69 9.98
N VAL A 220 -7.70 -10.71 8.97
CA VAL A 220 -6.73 -11.81 8.73
C VAL A 220 -5.41 -11.57 9.45
N SER A 221 -4.89 -10.35 9.40
CA SER A 221 -3.60 -9.98 9.98
C SER A 221 -3.68 -8.60 10.64
N THR A 222 -3.48 -8.55 11.96
CA THR A 222 -3.53 -7.30 12.70
C THR A 222 -2.26 -6.47 12.52
N VAL A 223 -2.37 -5.17 12.77
CA VAL A 223 -1.23 -4.25 12.85
C VAL A 223 -1.08 -3.73 14.29
N TYR A 224 -0.14 -2.81 14.53
CA TYR A 224 0.21 -2.35 15.86
C TYR A 224 0.23 -0.81 15.93
N ASP A 225 0.78 -0.28 17.03
CA ASP A 225 0.69 1.15 17.33
C ASP A 225 1.43 2.08 16.37
N ARG A 226 2.52 1.60 15.73
CA ARG A 226 3.37 2.47 14.92
C ARG A 226 3.90 1.78 13.67
N CYS A 227 3.69 2.44 12.52
CA CYS A 227 4.19 2.02 11.21
C CYS A 227 5.31 2.94 10.73
N LEU A 228 6.33 2.39 10.06
CA LEU A 228 7.19 3.18 9.18
C LEU A 228 6.71 3.01 7.73
N SER A 229 6.18 4.07 7.13
CA SER A 229 5.71 4.10 5.75
C SER A 229 6.89 4.32 4.81
N VAL A 230 7.21 3.31 3.98
CA VAL A 230 8.45 3.26 3.17
C VAL A 230 8.16 3.26 1.68
N LEU A 231 7.11 2.56 1.26
CA LEU A 231 6.80 2.36 -0.15
C LEU A 231 6.14 3.60 -0.76
N PRO A 232 6.23 3.81 -2.08
CA PRO A 232 5.61 4.97 -2.72
C PRO A 232 4.08 4.95 -2.63
N TRP A 233 3.48 6.10 -2.31
CA TRP A 233 2.03 6.24 -2.10
C TRP A 233 1.20 6.26 -3.39
N HIS A 234 1.83 6.34 -4.55
CA HIS A 234 1.13 6.14 -5.81
C HIS A 234 0.80 4.65 -6.08
N HIS A 235 1.41 3.71 -5.35
CA HIS A 235 1.03 2.30 -5.40
C HIS A 235 -0.05 1.97 -4.39
N THR A 236 -1.07 1.23 -4.80
CA THR A 236 -2.19 0.80 -3.95
C THR A 236 -1.75 0.05 -2.70
N TYR A 237 -0.64 -0.69 -2.76
CA TYR A 237 -0.13 -1.42 -1.60
C TYR A 237 0.15 -0.49 -0.42
N GLU A 238 0.89 0.58 -0.61
CA GLU A 238 1.16 1.53 0.48
C GLU A 238 -0.04 2.46 0.72
N ALA A 239 -0.71 2.93 -0.33
CA ALA A 239 -1.83 3.84 -0.22
C ALA A 239 -3.01 3.25 0.58
N VAL A 240 -3.29 1.94 0.43
CA VAL A 240 -4.38 1.27 1.14
C VAL A 240 -3.88 0.56 2.38
N ALA A 241 -2.96 -0.40 2.25
CA ALA A 241 -2.47 -1.18 3.39
C ALA A 241 -1.58 -0.34 4.33
N GLY A 242 -0.69 0.47 3.80
CA GLY A 242 0.17 1.34 4.61
C GLY A 242 -0.58 2.49 5.28
N ILE A 243 -1.49 3.19 4.57
CA ILE A 243 -2.19 4.37 5.08
C ILE A 243 -3.57 4.03 5.65
N LEU A 244 -4.51 3.53 4.84
CA LEU A 244 -5.91 3.38 5.29
C LEU A 244 -6.05 2.33 6.39
N VAL A 245 -5.36 1.18 6.29
CA VAL A 245 -5.33 0.15 7.35
C VAL A 245 -4.75 0.72 8.64
N SER A 246 -3.62 1.47 8.54
CA SER A 246 -2.99 2.09 9.71
C SER A 246 -3.89 3.13 10.37
N LEU A 247 -4.58 3.96 9.58
CA LEU A 247 -5.54 4.94 10.11
C LEU A 247 -6.73 4.26 10.79
N HIS A 248 -7.27 3.20 10.20
CA HIS A 248 -8.37 2.43 10.81
C HIS A 248 -7.96 1.81 12.16
N HIS A 249 -6.73 1.33 12.28
CA HIS A 249 -6.18 0.75 13.52
C HIS A 249 -5.64 1.80 14.49
N HIS A 250 -5.81 3.08 14.21
CA HIS A 250 -5.31 4.21 15.01
C HIS A 250 -3.78 4.16 15.20
N SER A 251 -3.03 3.63 14.22
CA SER A 251 -1.56 3.60 14.27
C SER A 251 -0.96 4.96 14.01
N THR A 252 0.21 5.22 14.57
CA THR A 252 1.05 6.36 14.17
C THR A 252 1.81 6.01 12.91
N ILE A 253 1.61 6.73 11.82
CA ILE A 253 2.31 6.57 10.55
C ILE A 253 3.54 7.47 10.54
N CYS A 254 4.73 6.87 10.55
CA CYS A 254 5.99 7.60 10.43
C CYS A 254 6.39 7.66 8.96
N ILE A 255 6.49 8.86 8.39
CA ILE A 255 6.82 9.04 6.98
C ILE A 255 8.32 8.90 6.79
N ASN A 256 8.74 7.96 5.96
CA ASN A 256 10.14 7.75 5.61
C ASN A 256 10.57 8.77 4.54
N ASP A 257 11.69 9.44 4.75
CA ASP A 257 12.17 10.50 3.86
C ASP A 257 12.85 9.96 2.60
N SER A 258 13.45 8.78 2.66
CA SER A 258 14.06 8.15 1.48
C SER A 258 14.36 6.67 1.72
N LEU A 259 14.48 5.88 0.65
CA LEU A 259 14.83 4.47 0.75
C LEU A 259 16.19 4.25 1.45
N LYS A 260 17.14 5.17 1.30
CA LYS A 260 18.46 5.12 1.97
C LYS A 260 18.37 5.38 3.47
N ALA A 261 17.32 6.04 3.93
CA ALA A 261 17.14 6.42 5.33
C ALA A 261 16.40 5.35 6.15
N VAL A 262 15.89 4.27 5.56
CA VAL A 262 15.04 3.29 6.22
C VAL A 262 15.63 2.78 7.53
N LEU A 263 16.89 2.31 7.55
CA LEU A 263 17.53 1.80 8.76
C LEU A 263 17.71 2.88 9.84
N LYS A 264 18.02 4.13 9.45
CA LYS A 264 18.12 5.26 10.37
C LYS A 264 16.74 5.61 10.94
N ASN A 265 15.71 5.57 10.12
CA ASN A 265 14.34 5.89 10.52
C ASN A 265 13.69 4.77 11.35
N LEU A 266 14.06 3.50 11.15
CA LEU A 266 13.68 2.42 12.07
C LEU A 266 14.18 2.71 13.50
N GLN A 267 15.41 3.21 13.65
CA GLN A 267 15.95 3.58 14.96
C GLN A 267 15.32 4.87 15.53
N LEU A 268 15.05 5.86 14.67
CA LEU A 268 14.46 7.13 15.07
C LEU A 268 13.01 6.95 15.54
N TYR A 269 12.19 6.31 14.74
CA TYR A 269 10.75 6.20 14.97
C TYR A 269 10.35 4.97 15.78
N LYS A 270 11.21 3.94 15.84
CA LYS A 270 10.99 2.68 16.57
C LYS A 270 9.63 2.06 16.24
N PRO A 271 9.33 1.76 14.96
CA PRO A 271 8.04 1.22 14.56
C PRO A 271 7.86 -0.21 15.07
N ASP A 272 6.60 -0.61 15.20
CA ASP A 272 6.21 -1.97 15.54
C ASP A 272 6.07 -2.84 14.28
N TYR A 273 5.72 -2.24 13.16
CA TYR A 273 5.56 -2.94 11.88
C TYR A 273 5.93 -2.06 10.68
N ILE A 274 6.13 -2.72 9.54
CA ILE A 274 6.53 -2.08 8.28
C ILE A 274 5.96 -2.87 7.10
N TYR A 275 5.50 -2.15 6.06
CA TYR A 275 5.17 -2.73 4.76
C TYR A 275 6.35 -2.56 3.81
N VAL A 276 6.79 -3.64 3.18
CA VAL A 276 7.95 -3.62 2.27
C VAL A 276 7.77 -4.62 1.12
N VAL A 277 8.61 -4.49 0.10
CA VAL A 277 8.76 -5.52 -0.94
C VAL A 277 9.88 -6.49 -0.56
N PRO A 278 9.93 -7.71 -1.14
CA PRO A 278 10.92 -8.74 -0.79
C PRO A 278 12.37 -8.28 -0.85
N ALA A 279 12.72 -7.35 -1.75
CA ALA A 279 14.06 -6.78 -1.84
C ALA A 279 14.55 -6.12 -0.52
N PHE A 280 13.64 -5.52 0.26
CA PHE A 280 13.99 -4.98 1.58
C PHE A 280 14.20 -6.09 2.61
N VAL A 281 13.41 -7.15 2.57
CA VAL A 281 13.56 -8.32 3.45
C VAL A 281 14.94 -8.94 3.23
N GLU A 282 15.34 -9.11 1.96
CA GLU A 282 16.68 -9.56 1.55
C GLU A 282 17.77 -8.62 2.06
N LEU A 283 17.58 -7.31 1.92
CA LEU A 283 18.52 -6.31 2.40
C LEU A 283 18.72 -6.42 3.92
N PHE A 284 17.64 -6.56 4.67
CA PHE A 284 17.70 -6.72 6.13
C PHE A 284 18.44 -8.00 6.51
N TYR A 285 18.10 -9.12 5.89
CA TYR A 285 18.78 -10.40 6.08
C TYR A 285 20.28 -10.30 5.81
N LYS A 286 20.66 -9.77 4.63
CA LYS A 286 22.07 -9.59 4.24
C LYS A 286 22.82 -8.69 5.23
N LYS A 287 22.18 -7.60 5.68
CA LYS A 287 22.80 -6.67 6.64
C LYS A 287 23.04 -7.29 8.01
N ILE A 288 22.11 -8.12 8.51
CA ILE A 288 22.28 -8.87 9.76
C ILE A 288 23.50 -9.79 9.66
N TRP A 289 23.59 -10.59 8.58
CA TRP A 289 24.70 -11.51 8.39
C TRP A 289 26.04 -10.82 8.15
N SER A 290 26.07 -9.71 7.38
CA SER A 290 27.29 -8.89 7.21
C SER A 290 27.80 -8.37 8.55
N ASN A 291 26.92 -7.76 9.35
CA ASN A 291 27.30 -7.25 10.66
C ASN A 291 27.78 -8.37 11.60
N ALA A 292 27.15 -9.56 11.55
CA ALA A 292 27.58 -10.72 12.33
C ALA A 292 28.97 -11.21 11.92
N LYS A 293 29.26 -11.28 10.62
CA LYS A 293 30.57 -11.66 10.08
C LYS A 293 31.64 -10.62 10.42
N GLU A 294 31.37 -9.33 10.20
CA GLU A 294 32.30 -8.24 10.52
C GLU A 294 32.68 -8.22 12.01
N SER A 295 31.74 -8.59 12.87
CA SER A 295 31.94 -8.69 14.33
C SER A 295 32.45 -10.06 14.78
N HIS A 296 32.78 -11.00 13.88
CA HIS A 296 33.17 -12.40 14.16
C HIS A 296 32.15 -13.16 15.03
N LYS A 297 30.85 -12.84 14.92
CA LYS A 297 29.75 -13.43 15.70
C LYS A 297 28.81 -14.33 14.88
N ASP A 298 29.13 -14.60 13.62
CA ASP A 298 28.30 -15.40 12.73
C ASP A 298 28.09 -16.84 13.23
N LYS A 299 29.13 -17.50 13.78
CA LYS A 299 29.03 -18.82 14.40
C LYS A 299 28.18 -18.79 15.66
N ALA A 300 28.33 -17.75 16.48
CA ALA A 300 27.54 -17.57 17.68
C ALA A 300 26.06 -17.31 17.34
N LEU A 301 25.79 -16.52 16.30
CA LEU A 301 24.43 -16.28 15.81
C LEU A 301 23.76 -17.59 15.39
N LYS A 302 24.44 -18.42 14.59
CA LYS A 302 23.93 -19.74 14.19
C LYS A 302 23.64 -20.64 15.40
N ALA A 303 24.55 -20.71 16.36
CA ALA A 303 24.35 -21.51 17.57
C ALA A 303 23.15 -21.00 18.40
N MET A 304 23.01 -19.68 18.57
CA MET A 304 21.85 -19.08 19.26
C MET A 304 20.53 -19.38 18.57
N MET A 305 20.49 -19.37 17.22
CA MET A 305 19.29 -19.73 16.46
C MET A 305 18.87 -21.19 16.76
N VAL A 306 19.80 -22.14 16.75
CA VAL A 306 19.52 -23.54 17.07
C VAL A 306 19.01 -23.70 18.51
N ILE A 307 19.67 -23.07 19.48
CA ILE A 307 19.28 -23.11 20.90
C ILE A 307 17.89 -22.48 21.09
N SER A 308 17.65 -21.31 20.48
CA SER A 308 16.37 -20.60 20.55
C SER A 308 15.23 -21.47 20.03
N ASN A 309 15.40 -22.07 18.86
CA ASN A 309 14.41 -22.97 18.28
C ASN A 309 14.18 -24.24 19.11
N GLY A 310 15.24 -24.78 19.74
CA GLY A 310 15.14 -25.90 20.68
C GLY A 310 14.31 -25.55 21.92
N LEU A 311 14.55 -24.38 22.52
CA LEU A 311 13.80 -23.89 23.69
C LEU A 311 12.32 -23.62 23.35
N ARG A 312 12.02 -23.08 22.19
CA ARG A 312 10.64 -22.86 21.73
C ARG A 312 9.83 -24.15 21.66
N LYS A 313 10.43 -25.28 21.27
CA LYS A 313 9.75 -26.59 21.24
C LYS A 313 9.26 -27.06 22.61
N ILE A 314 9.85 -26.55 23.68
CA ILE A 314 9.43 -26.84 25.08
C ILE A 314 8.72 -25.65 25.72
N GLY A 315 8.23 -24.69 24.90
CA GLY A 315 7.42 -23.53 25.34
C GLY A 315 8.20 -22.35 25.91
N ILE A 316 9.53 -22.33 25.80
CA ILE A 316 10.38 -21.23 26.31
C ILE A 316 10.78 -20.31 25.16
N ASP A 317 10.22 -19.10 25.12
CA ASP A 317 10.55 -18.08 24.12
C ASP A 317 11.52 -17.02 24.67
N LEU A 318 12.77 -17.09 24.23
CA LEU A 318 13.84 -16.15 24.59
C LEU A 318 14.36 -15.36 23.39
N ARG A 319 13.65 -15.33 22.24
CA ARG A 319 14.08 -14.70 21.00
C ARG A 319 14.50 -13.24 21.21
N LYS A 320 13.68 -12.42 21.84
CA LYS A 320 14.02 -11.01 22.13
C LYS A 320 15.27 -10.84 22.98
N LYS A 321 15.57 -11.78 23.87
CA LYS A 321 16.77 -11.75 24.71
C LYS A 321 18.02 -12.17 23.94
N PHE A 322 17.93 -13.26 23.18
CA PHE A 322 19.05 -13.81 22.42
C PHE A 322 19.44 -12.90 21.25
N PHE A 323 18.46 -12.31 20.57
CA PHE A 323 18.68 -11.46 19.40
C PHE A 323 18.51 -9.97 19.69
N LYS A 324 18.73 -9.55 20.94
CA LYS A 324 18.57 -8.16 21.40
C LYS A 324 19.27 -7.14 20.50
N SER A 325 20.51 -7.40 20.11
CA SER A 325 21.28 -6.49 19.25
C SER A 325 20.67 -6.35 17.84
N ILE A 326 20.03 -7.41 17.32
CA ILE A 326 19.31 -7.36 16.04
C ILE A 326 18.05 -6.52 16.21
N HIS A 327 17.26 -6.75 17.26
CA HIS A 327 16.08 -5.95 17.54
C HIS A 327 16.43 -4.46 17.74
N GLU A 328 17.51 -4.15 18.47
CA GLU A 328 17.99 -2.78 18.66
C GLU A 328 18.38 -2.11 17.34
N ALA A 329 18.99 -2.86 16.39
CA ALA A 329 19.31 -2.35 15.07
C ALA A 329 18.05 -1.96 14.25
N PHE A 330 16.91 -2.58 14.55
CA PHE A 330 15.59 -2.25 13.99
C PHE A 330 14.76 -1.31 14.89
N GLY A 331 15.40 -0.61 15.84
CA GLY A 331 14.72 0.33 16.74
C GLY A 331 14.13 -0.28 18.01
N GLY A 332 14.22 -1.60 18.21
CA GLY A 332 13.84 -2.32 19.42
C GLY A 332 12.38 -2.80 19.47
N ASN A 333 11.49 -2.22 18.67
CA ASN A 333 10.05 -2.50 18.73
C ASN A 333 9.52 -3.33 17.57
N LEU A 334 10.27 -3.46 16.46
CA LEU A 334 9.79 -4.14 15.25
C LEU A 334 9.38 -5.59 15.56
N ARG A 335 8.10 -5.88 15.32
CA ARG A 335 7.46 -7.19 15.57
C ARG A 335 7.07 -7.86 14.28
N LYS A 336 6.69 -7.05 13.25
CA LYS A 336 6.09 -7.56 12.01
C LYS A 336 6.66 -6.84 10.80
N ILE A 337 6.96 -7.64 9.79
CA ILE A 337 7.25 -7.20 8.43
C ILE A 337 6.17 -7.80 7.54
N VAL A 338 5.38 -6.96 6.87
CA VAL A 338 4.43 -7.42 5.86
C VAL A 338 5.06 -7.22 4.49
N THR A 339 5.05 -8.24 3.67
CA THR A 339 5.69 -8.21 2.36
C THR A 339 4.77 -8.75 1.27
N GLY A 340 4.92 -8.22 0.05
CA GLY A 340 4.14 -8.60 -1.12
C GLY A 340 4.67 -7.96 -2.39
N GLY A 341 3.98 -8.19 -3.50
CA GLY A 341 4.34 -7.64 -4.81
C GLY A 341 5.40 -8.44 -5.59
N ALA A 342 6.08 -9.39 -4.95
CA ALA A 342 6.99 -10.36 -5.58
C ALA A 342 7.12 -11.60 -4.70
N ALA A 343 7.74 -12.65 -5.23
CA ALA A 343 8.00 -13.89 -4.48
C ALA A 343 9.00 -13.64 -3.34
N VAL A 344 8.77 -14.33 -2.22
CA VAL A 344 9.64 -14.32 -1.04
C VAL A 344 10.24 -15.70 -0.88
N ARG A 345 11.56 -15.78 -0.67
CA ARG A 345 12.20 -17.07 -0.37
C ARG A 345 11.73 -17.57 1.02
N PRO A 346 11.25 -18.82 1.13
CA PRO A 346 10.71 -19.35 2.39
C PRO A 346 11.71 -19.28 3.56
N GLU A 347 13.02 -19.43 3.28
CA GLU A 347 14.08 -19.37 4.29
C GLU A 347 14.16 -18.02 5.00
N LEU A 348 13.69 -16.95 4.37
CA LEU A 348 13.58 -15.64 5.02
C LEU A 348 12.49 -15.65 6.10
N GLY A 349 11.36 -16.31 5.82
CA GLY A 349 10.30 -16.50 6.81
C GLY A 349 10.82 -17.22 8.06
N ASP A 350 11.49 -18.36 7.86
CA ASP A 350 12.09 -19.16 8.94
C ASP A 350 13.14 -18.37 9.73
N PHE A 351 13.97 -17.58 9.01
CA PHE A 351 14.99 -16.74 9.64
C PHE A 351 14.35 -15.66 10.53
N PHE A 352 13.40 -14.88 9.99
CA PHE A 352 12.78 -13.79 10.74
C PHE A 352 11.93 -14.32 11.90
N ASP A 353 11.20 -15.42 11.73
CA ASP A 353 10.52 -16.11 12.84
C ASP A 353 11.52 -16.53 13.92
N THR A 354 12.67 -17.12 13.55
CA THR A 354 13.71 -17.57 14.48
C THR A 354 14.25 -16.43 15.34
N ILE A 355 14.36 -15.23 14.80
CA ILE A 355 14.82 -14.06 15.56
C ILE A 355 13.69 -13.29 16.25
N GLY A 356 12.43 -13.69 16.07
CA GLY A 356 11.27 -13.11 16.74
C GLY A 356 10.66 -11.90 16.07
N ILE A 357 10.73 -11.84 14.74
CA ILE A 357 10.03 -10.88 13.90
C ILE A 357 9.14 -11.67 12.93
N ASP A 358 7.84 -11.40 12.93
CA ASP A 358 6.91 -12.06 12.04
C ASP A 358 7.06 -11.52 10.62
N LEU A 359 7.38 -12.38 9.66
CA LEU A 359 7.37 -12.05 8.25
C LEU A 359 6.08 -12.56 7.62
N ILE A 360 5.16 -11.67 7.30
CA ILE A 360 3.85 -12.01 6.73
C ILE A 360 3.90 -11.76 5.22
N ASN A 361 3.68 -12.81 4.44
CA ASN A 361 3.64 -12.73 2.97
C ASN A 361 2.21 -12.69 2.46
N GLY A 362 1.93 -11.83 1.48
CA GLY A 362 0.64 -11.70 0.82
C GLY A 362 0.76 -11.55 -0.69
N TYR A 363 -0.33 -11.82 -1.39
CA TYR A 363 -0.46 -11.68 -2.83
C TYR A 363 -1.57 -10.71 -3.18
N GLY A 364 -1.30 -9.89 -4.17
CA GLY A 364 -2.28 -9.01 -4.74
C GLY A 364 -1.74 -8.19 -5.90
N ILE A 365 -2.67 -7.52 -6.57
CA ILE A 365 -2.44 -6.70 -7.75
C ILE A 365 -3.33 -5.46 -7.67
N THR A 366 -2.98 -4.42 -8.40
CA THR A 366 -3.73 -3.15 -8.39
C THR A 366 -5.21 -3.34 -8.72
N GLU A 367 -5.53 -4.21 -9.66
CA GLU A 367 -6.88 -4.56 -10.08
C GLU A 367 -7.71 -5.27 -8.99
N CYS A 368 -7.07 -5.65 -7.87
CA CYS A 368 -7.71 -6.23 -6.69
C CYS A 368 -7.47 -5.38 -5.41
N SER A 369 -7.19 -4.10 -5.51
CA SER A 369 -7.32 -3.02 -4.49
C SER A 369 -6.42 -3.00 -3.24
N PRO A 370 -5.29 -3.61 -3.08
CA PRO A 370 -4.42 -4.46 -3.88
C PRO A 370 -4.30 -5.91 -3.37
N LEU A 371 -5.11 -6.40 -2.42
CA LEU A 371 -4.86 -7.63 -1.67
C LEU A 371 -5.88 -8.72 -1.98
N VAL A 372 -5.42 -9.87 -2.46
CA VAL A 372 -6.23 -11.07 -2.74
C VAL A 372 -6.13 -12.09 -1.61
N SER A 373 -4.90 -12.36 -1.16
CA SER A 373 -4.63 -13.34 -0.11
C SER A 373 -3.45 -12.89 0.77
N VAL A 374 -3.43 -13.34 2.01
CA VAL A 374 -2.34 -13.05 2.95
C VAL A 374 -2.24 -14.15 4.00
N ASN A 375 -1.04 -14.39 4.50
CA ASN A 375 -0.82 -15.29 5.63
C ASN A 375 -1.44 -14.74 6.92
N MET A 376 -2.01 -15.64 7.71
CA MET A 376 -2.58 -15.30 9.03
C MET A 376 -1.48 -15.27 10.10
N ASP A 377 -1.63 -14.39 11.07
CA ASP A 377 -0.64 -14.22 12.16
C ASP A 377 -0.35 -15.51 12.93
N TYR A 378 -1.35 -16.38 13.08
CA TYR A 378 -1.22 -17.66 13.80
C TYR A 378 -0.98 -18.87 12.90
N CYS A 379 -1.03 -18.71 11.58
CA CYS A 379 -0.83 -19.76 10.58
C CYS A 379 -0.05 -19.19 9.40
N ASN A 380 1.18 -18.76 9.70
CA ASN A 380 2.07 -18.13 8.72
C ASN A 380 2.96 -19.20 8.07
N ASP A 381 2.96 -19.22 6.74
CA ASP A 381 3.79 -20.12 5.91
C ASP A 381 4.30 -19.32 4.70
N CYS A 382 5.53 -18.85 4.79
CA CYS A 382 6.13 -18.03 3.73
C CYS A 382 6.38 -18.76 2.40
N SER A 383 6.18 -20.09 2.34
CA SER A 383 6.15 -20.83 1.07
C SER A 383 4.85 -20.61 0.30
N THR A 384 3.86 -19.95 0.92
CA THR A 384 2.55 -19.61 0.36
C THR A 384 2.31 -18.10 0.47
N VAL A 385 1.28 -17.63 -0.20
CA VAL A 385 0.77 -16.26 -0.03
C VAL A 385 -0.50 -16.23 0.84
N GLY A 386 -0.71 -17.29 1.62
CA GLY A 386 -1.76 -17.40 2.63
C GLY A 386 -3.14 -17.70 2.08
N PHE A 387 -4.15 -17.32 2.84
CA PHE A 387 -5.55 -17.59 2.54
C PHE A 387 -6.18 -16.43 1.79
N PRO A 388 -7.11 -16.69 0.83
CA PRO A 388 -7.96 -15.65 0.27
C PRO A 388 -8.68 -14.88 1.37
N LEU A 389 -8.90 -13.58 1.16
CA LEU A 389 -9.73 -12.78 2.06
C LEU A 389 -11.16 -13.33 2.10
N GLU A 390 -11.90 -13.11 3.19
CA GLU A 390 -13.28 -13.62 3.35
C GLU A 390 -14.25 -13.16 2.26
N CYS A 391 -14.00 -11.99 1.66
CA CYS A 391 -14.80 -11.44 0.55
C CYS A 391 -14.33 -11.90 -0.83
N VAL A 392 -13.40 -12.84 -0.91
CA VAL A 392 -12.75 -13.27 -2.14
C VAL A 392 -13.07 -14.74 -2.46
N GLU A 393 -13.54 -14.96 -3.65
CA GLU A 393 -13.60 -16.29 -4.26
C GLU A 393 -12.45 -16.45 -5.26
N ILE A 394 -11.78 -17.61 -5.24
CA ILE A 394 -10.73 -17.97 -6.19
C ILE A 394 -11.14 -19.23 -6.95
N LYS A 395 -10.97 -19.21 -8.26
CA LYS A 395 -10.96 -20.40 -9.12
C LYS A 395 -9.68 -20.42 -9.95
N LEU A 396 -9.27 -21.62 -10.35
CA LEU A 396 -8.15 -21.81 -11.28
C LEU A 396 -8.73 -22.19 -12.66
N GLU A 397 -8.32 -21.48 -13.70
CA GLU A 397 -8.64 -21.79 -15.09
C GLU A 397 -7.39 -22.34 -15.80
N ASP A 398 -7.57 -23.06 -16.91
CA ASP A 398 -6.49 -23.65 -17.70
C ASP A 398 -5.51 -24.49 -16.84
N VAL A 399 -6.08 -25.36 -15.98
CA VAL A 399 -5.30 -26.12 -15.01
C VAL A 399 -4.39 -27.14 -15.70
N THR A 400 -3.10 -27.10 -15.37
CA THR A 400 -2.07 -28.03 -15.88
C THR A 400 -2.14 -29.38 -15.19
N PRO A 401 -1.49 -30.44 -15.73
CA PRO A 401 -1.39 -31.74 -15.05
C PRO A 401 -0.73 -31.66 -13.66
N GLU A 402 0.14 -30.66 -13.43
CA GLU A 402 0.80 -30.39 -12.15
C GLU A 402 -0.10 -29.66 -11.15
N GLY A 403 -1.31 -29.25 -11.56
CA GLY A 403 -2.32 -28.60 -10.73
C GLY A 403 -2.22 -27.09 -10.68
N ASP A 404 -1.31 -26.47 -11.46
CA ASP A 404 -1.22 -25.02 -11.61
C ASP A 404 -2.25 -24.51 -12.62
N GLY A 405 -2.89 -23.38 -12.33
CA GLY A 405 -3.84 -22.75 -13.25
C GLY A 405 -3.83 -21.24 -13.14
N GLU A 406 -4.43 -20.57 -14.12
CA GLU A 406 -4.63 -19.13 -14.08
C GLU A 406 -5.55 -18.76 -12.91
N ILE A 407 -5.06 -17.90 -12.03
CA ILE A 407 -5.82 -17.44 -10.88
C ILE A 407 -6.90 -16.46 -11.35
N CYS A 408 -8.15 -16.82 -11.14
CA CYS A 408 -9.29 -15.94 -11.35
C CYS A 408 -9.91 -15.55 -10.00
N VAL A 409 -10.18 -14.25 -9.83
CA VAL A 409 -10.62 -13.64 -8.57
C VAL A 409 -12.00 -13.01 -8.75
N LYS A 410 -12.89 -13.24 -7.78
CA LYS A 410 -14.18 -12.57 -7.68
C LYS A 410 -14.40 -12.08 -6.25
N GLY A 411 -14.99 -10.90 -6.08
CA GLY A 411 -15.32 -10.35 -4.76
C GLY A 411 -15.25 -8.83 -4.70
N ASP A 412 -15.47 -8.31 -3.51
CA ASP A 412 -15.60 -6.86 -3.21
C ASP A 412 -14.35 -6.04 -3.52
N ILE A 413 -13.23 -6.70 -3.70
CA ILE A 413 -11.91 -6.07 -3.96
C ILE A 413 -11.63 -5.84 -5.44
N VAL A 414 -12.42 -6.45 -6.34
CA VAL A 414 -12.16 -6.42 -7.79
C VAL A 414 -12.52 -5.04 -8.36
N MET A 415 -11.64 -4.50 -9.17
CA MET A 415 -11.80 -3.20 -9.83
C MET A 415 -13.12 -3.05 -10.61
N LEU A 416 -13.52 -1.81 -10.84
CA LEU A 416 -14.65 -1.49 -11.75
C LEU A 416 -14.30 -1.74 -13.22
N GLY A 417 -13.04 -1.77 -13.59
CA GLY A 417 -12.51 -1.95 -14.92
C GLY A 417 -11.36 -1.01 -15.24
N TYR A 418 -10.94 -0.97 -16.50
CA TYR A 418 -9.93 -0.03 -16.99
C TYR A 418 -10.60 1.22 -17.55
N TYR A 419 -10.14 2.39 -17.10
CA TYR A 419 -10.69 3.69 -17.47
C TYR A 419 -10.59 3.92 -18.97
N LYS A 420 -11.71 4.30 -19.60
CA LYS A 420 -11.83 4.48 -21.07
C LYS A 420 -11.41 3.29 -21.92
N GLN A 421 -11.27 2.09 -21.36
CA GLN A 421 -10.84 0.88 -22.07
C GLN A 421 -11.81 -0.30 -21.84
N PRO A 422 -13.08 -0.18 -22.29
CA PRO A 422 -14.10 -1.21 -22.05
C PRO A 422 -13.76 -2.55 -22.70
N GLU A 423 -13.11 -2.54 -23.87
CA GLU A 423 -12.70 -3.76 -24.59
C GLU A 423 -11.66 -4.55 -23.77
N LYS A 424 -10.61 -3.87 -23.28
CA LYS A 424 -9.61 -4.51 -22.41
C LYS A 424 -10.20 -4.95 -21.07
N THR A 425 -11.21 -4.24 -20.58
CA THR A 425 -11.93 -4.66 -19.38
C THR A 425 -12.65 -5.98 -19.63
N ALA A 426 -13.37 -6.10 -20.77
CA ALA A 426 -14.10 -7.30 -21.13
C ALA A 426 -13.19 -8.52 -21.39
N GLU A 427 -11.92 -8.31 -21.78
CA GLU A 427 -10.93 -9.39 -21.93
C GLU A 427 -10.59 -10.07 -20.60
N VAL A 428 -10.55 -9.31 -19.50
CA VAL A 428 -10.07 -9.79 -18.21
C VAL A 428 -11.16 -9.90 -17.13
N LEU A 429 -12.29 -9.21 -17.29
CA LEU A 429 -13.39 -9.17 -16.33
C LEU A 429 -14.67 -9.71 -16.97
N GLN A 430 -15.05 -10.94 -16.62
CA GLN A 430 -16.22 -11.64 -17.17
C GLN A 430 -17.06 -12.23 -16.05
N ASP A 431 -18.35 -11.92 -16.01
CA ASP A 431 -19.31 -12.39 -14.98
C ASP A 431 -18.86 -12.15 -13.53
N GLY A 432 -18.13 -11.04 -13.31
CA GLY A 432 -17.55 -10.67 -12.03
C GLY A 432 -16.24 -11.41 -11.69
N TRP A 433 -15.76 -12.28 -12.56
CA TRP A 433 -14.47 -12.94 -12.43
C TRP A 433 -13.38 -12.16 -13.15
N PHE A 434 -12.35 -11.80 -12.43
CA PHE A 434 -11.16 -11.12 -12.95
C PHE A 434 -10.04 -12.14 -13.18
N LYS A 435 -9.53 -12.21 -14.40
CA LYS A 435 -8.37 -13.02 -14.81
C LYS A 435 -7.09 -12.25 -14.49
N THR A 436 -6.31 -12.76 -13.53
CA THR A 436 -5.14 -12.02 -13.04
C THR A 436 -3.93 -12.07 -13.96
N GLY A 437 -3.88 -13.08 -14.84
CA GLY A 437 -2.69 -13.39 -15.62
C GLY A 437 -1.55 -14.02 -14.78
N ASP A 438 -1.81 -14.33 -13.51
CA ASP A 438 -0.89 -15.06 -12.63
C ASP A 438 -1.32 -16.53 -12.57
N TYR A 439 -0.34 -17.43 -12.53
CA TYR A 439 -0.54 -18.85 -12.33
C TYR A 439 -0.25 -19.23 -10.88
N GLY A 440 -1.00 -20.20 -10.39
CA GLY A 440 -0.82 -20.69 -9.04
C GLY A 440 -1.62 -21.95 -8.77
N LYS A 441 -1.51 -22.44 -7.54
CA LYS A 441 -2.23 -23.58 -7.02
C LYS A 441 -2.69 -23.35 -5.58
N ILE A 442 -3.68 -24.12 -5.15
CA ILE A 442 -4.18 -24.10 -3.78
C ILE A 442 -3.75 -25.40 -3.12
N ASN A 443 -3.04 -25.31 -1.99
CA ASN A 443 -2.61 -26.48 -1.22
C ASN A 443 -3.77 -27.13 -0.43
N ASP A 444 -3.51 -28.27 0.18
CA ASP A 444 -4.51 -29.02 0.97
C ASP A 444 -5.06 -28.25 2.18
N LYS A 445 -4.35 -27.23 2.66
CA LYS A 445 -4.80 -26.34 3.72
C LYS A 445 -5.70 -25.21 3.24
N GLY A 446 -5.83 -25.01 1.92
CA GLY A 446 -6.58 -23.92 1.29
C GLY A 446 -5.75 -22.63 1.12
N GLN A 447 -4.43 -22.70 1.27
CA GLN A 447 -3.54 -21.56 1.04
C GLN A 447 -3.15 -21.47 -0.44
N LEU A 448 -3.10 -20.24 -0.97
CA LEU A 448 -2.69 -19.94 -2.33
C LEU A 448 -1.15 -19.93 -2.45
N MET A 449 -0.65 -20.50 -3.53
CA MET A 449 0.76 -20.49 -3.92
C MET A 449 0.86 -19.92 -5.33
N ILE A 450 1.72 -18.93 -5.52
CA ILE A 450 1.98 -18.33 -6.85
C ILE A 450 3.13 -19.10 -7.50
N THR A 451 2.95 -19.53 -8.74
CA THR A 451 3.97 -20.29 -9.49
C THR A 451 4.61 -19.47 -10.60
N GLY A 452 3.92 -18.45 -11.15
CA GLY A 452 4.50 -17.54 -12.12
C GLY A 452 3.49 -16.69 -12.85
N ARG A 453 3.95 -16.04 -13.93
CA ARG A 453 3.13 -15.20 -14.81
C ARG A 453 2.75 -15.97 -16.08
N LYS A 454 1.48 -15.93 -16.50
CA LYS A 454 0.99 -16.55 -17.75
C LYS A 454 1.82 -16.16 -18.98
N LYS A 455 2.16 -14.89 -19.10
CA LYS A 455 2.97 -14.35 -20.21
C LYS A 455 4.43 -14.80 -20.22
N ASN A 456 4.95 -15.25 -19.08
CA ASN A 456 6.33 -15.72 -18.94
C ASN A 456 6.44 -17.23 -19.07
N LEU A 457 5.29 -17.95 -19.20
CA LEU A 457 5.24 -19.40 -19.31
C LEU A 457 6.02 -19.87 -20.53
N ILE A 458 7.00 -20.73 -20.30
CA ILE A 458 7.76 -21.44 -21.31
C ILE A 458 7.21 -22.86 -21.42
N VAL A 459 6.67 -23.20 -22.58
CA VAL A 459 6.24 -24.57 -22.86
C VAL A 459 7.39 -25.28 -23.57
N LEU A 460 7.95 -26.30 -22.93
CA LEU A 460 9.02 -27.12 -23.52
C LEU A 460 8.46 -28.03 -24.60
N ASP A 461 9.33 -28.56 -25.49
CA ASP A 461 8.95 -29.44 -26.59
C ASP A 461 8.20 -30.71 -26.12
N ASN A 462 8.42 -31.14 -24.89
CA ASN A 462 7.70 -32.27 -24.29
C ASN A 462 6.36 -31.90 -23.64
N GLY A 463 5.91 -30.63 -23.81
CA GLY A 463 4.66 -30.12 -23.27
C GLY A 463 4.73 -29.72 -21.78
N LYS A 464 5.90 -29.80 -21.13
CA LYS A 464 6.06 -29.36 -19.74
C LYS A 464 6.12 -27.83 -19.64
N ASN A 465 5.32 -27.28 -18.75
CA ASN A 465 5.34 -25.87 -18.40
C ASN A 465 6.53 -25.57 -17.47
N VAL A 466 7.25 -24.49 -17.75
CA VAL A 466 8.33 -23.97 -16.92
C VAL A 466 8.11 -22.48 -16.69
N PHE A 467 8.05 -22.07 -15.44
CA PHE A 467 8.01 -20.67 -15.06
C PHE A 467 9.43 -20.19 -14.73
N PRO A 468 9.97 -19.17 -15.43
CA PRO A 468 11.31 -18.63 -15.14
C PRO A 468 11.49 -18.25 -13.68
N GLU A 469 10.43 -17.76 -13.04
CA GLU A 469 10.41 -17.37 -11.63
C GLU A 469 10.74 -18.53 -10.68
N GLU A 470 10.40 -19.77 -11.03
CA GLU A 470 10.78 -20.96 -10.26
C GLU A 470 12.31 -21.17 -10.28
N ILE A 471 12.94 -20.92 -11.44
CA ILE A 471 14.40 -21.08 -11.61
C ILE A 471 15.15 -19.96 -10.89
N GLU A 472 14.65 -18.72 -11.02
CA GLU A 472 15.24 -17.53 -10.38
C GLU A 472 15.27 -17.65 -8.85
N ASN A 473 14.33 -18.34 -8.24
CA ASN A 473 14.30 -18.59 -6.80
C ASN A 473 15.42 -19.54 -6.31
N TYR A 474 16.10 -20.29 -7.21
CA TYR A 474 17.22 -21.19 -6.89
C TYR A 474 18.61 -20.56 -7.13
N ILE A 475 18.69 -19.41 -7.77
CA ILE A 475 19.94 -18.70 -8.07
C ILE A 475 20.18 -17.58 -7.05
#